data_73ed16def00fe3ec37da4e298d5c0f7c
#
_entry.id   73ed16def00fe3ec37da4e298d5c0f7c
#
_cell.length_a   1.000
_cell.length_b   1.000
_cell.length_c   1.000
_cell.angle_alpha   90.00
_cell.angle_beta   90.00
_cell.angle_gamma   90.00
#
_symmetry.space_group_name_H-M   'P 1'
#
loop_
_entity.id
_entity.type
_entity.pdbx_description
1 polymer ?
#
loop_
_entity_poly.entity_id
_entity_poly.type
_entity_poly.pdbx_seq_one_letter_code
_entity_poly.pdbx_strand_id
1 'polypeptide(L)'
;TKIDPWFIERMKNIVDYKHKLSEYNTLEEIPAEVLREAKVLGFSDFQIGRFVLKTKDTNMEKEVLAVRAQRKKLNILPAVKRIPTVASEHPDLTNYLYMTYAVEGYDINYYKNEKSVIVLGSGAYRIGSSVEFDWCSVNAINTARKLGYKSIMINYNPETVSTDYDMCDRLYFDELSFERVLDVIDLESPRGVIVSVGGQIPNNLAMKLHRQSVPILGTSPVNIDRAENRGKFSAMLDKLGIDQPKWSALTSMEDVQKFIDEVGYPVLVRPSYVLSGAAMNVCHDDDELRRFLEAASEVSKEYPVVISQFMTETNEIEFDGVAQNGEIVEYGISEHVEYAGVH
;
A
#
# COMPACT_ATOMS: atom_id res chain seq x y z
N THR A 1 -4.88 33.33 2.33
CA THR A 1 -5.60 32.09 2.73
C THR A 1 -6.75 32.49 3.67
N LYS A 2 -7.82 31.74 3.71
CA LYS A 2 -8.89 31.90 4.72
C LYS A 2 -8.67 30.98 5.94
N ILE A 3 -7.43 30.62 6.21
CA ILE A 3 -7.02 29.74 7.31
C ILE A 3 -6.60 30.61 8.48
N ASP A 4 -7.05 30.27 9.69
CA ASP A 4 -6.65 30.95 10.91
C ASP A 4 -5.11 30.88 11.09
N PRO A 5 -4.44 32.02 11.39
CA PRO A 5 -2.99 32.09 11.58
C PRO A 5 -2.44 31.07 12.58
N TRP A 6 -3.20 30.69 13.60
CA TRP A 6 -2.79 29.70 14.58
C TRP A 6 -2.40 28.35 13.95
N PHE A 7 -3.20 27.86 12.98
CA PHE A 7 -2.87 26.62 12.27
C PHE A 7 -1.62 26.77 11.39
N ILE A 8 -1.45 27.93 10.77
CA ILE A 8 -0.27 28.22 9.92
C ILE A 8 1.00 28.23 10.77
N GLU A 9 0.95 28.82 11.95
CA GLU A 9 2.10 28.83 12.88
C GLU A 9 2.45 27.41 13.36
N ARG A 10 1.47 26.52 13.54
CA ARG A 10 1.73 25.10 13.86
C ARG A 10 2.40 24.37 12.69
N MET A 11 1.97 24.63 11.47
CA MET A 11 2.63 24.10 10.28
C MET A 11 4.06 24.58 10.13
N LYS A 12 4.32 25.85 10.48
CA LYS A 12 5.65 26.44 10.48
C LYS A 12 6.61 25.65 11.37
N ASN A 13 6.19 25.23 12.56
CA ASN A 13 7.01 24.41 13.45
C ASN A 13 7.54 23.14 12.76
N ILE A 14 6.70 22.50 11.94
CA ILE A 14 7.08 21.31 11.17
C ILE A 14 8.12 21.68 10.10
N VAL A 15 7.93 22.82 9.41
CA VAL A 15 8.87 23.30 8.38
C VAL A 15 10.23 23.65 9.00
N ASP A 16 10.22 24.35 10.13
CA ASP A 16 11.43 24.71 10.85
C ASP A 16 12.19 23.47 11.34
N TYR A 17 11.45 22.48 11.83
CA TYR A 17 12.04 21.21 12.28
C TYR A 17 12.63 20.38 11.12
N LYS A 18 12.02 20.43 9.95
CA LYS A 18 12.59 19.85 8.72
C LYS A 18 13.97 20.44 8.41
N HIS A 19 14.13 21.78 8.54
CA HIS A 19 15.43 22.43 8.35
C HIS A 19 16.46 21.93 9.36
N LYS A 20 16.10 21.81 10.63
CA LYS A 20 16.94 21.25 11.69
C LYS A 20 17.39 19.81 11.37
N LEU A 21 16.48 18.95 10.91
CA LEU A 21 16.84 17.59 10.48
C LEU A 21 17.80 17.58 9.29
N SER A 22 17.68 18.54 8.38
CA SER A 22 18.53 18.63 7.19
C SER A 22 19.96 19.12 7.47
N GLU A 23 20.26 19.58 8.68
CA GLU A 23 21.61 19.93 9.13
C GLU A 23 22.49 18.70 9.38
N TYR A 24 21.90 17.55 9.71
CA TYR A 24 22.60 16.30 9.89
C TYR A 24 22.89 15.63 8.54
N ASN A 25 23.94 14.81 8.47
CA ASN A 25 24.34 14.08 7.28
C ASN A 25 24.29 12.57 7.46
N THR A 26 24.30 12.10 8.71
CA THR A 26 24.16 10.68 9.07
C THR A 26 23.12 10.52 10.18
N LEU A 27 22.57 9.32 10.30
CA LEU A 27 21.58 9.03 11.34
C LEU A 27 22.20 8.98 12.75
N GLU A 28 23.47 8.64 12.83
CA GLU A 28 24.23 8.52 14.08
C GLU A 28 24.54 9.89 14.71
N GLU A 29 24.59 10.93 13.89
CA GLU A 29 24.81 12.31 14.35
C GLU A 29 23.56 12.91 15.03
N ILE A 30 22.39 12.31 14.82
CA ILE A 30 21.13 12.87 15.36
C ILE A 30 21.04 12.53 16.86
N PRO A 31 20.97 13.52 17.75
CA PRO A 31 20.71 13.29 19.17
C PRO A 31 19.37 12.57 19.38
N ALA A 32 19.30 11.72 20.40
CA ALA A 32 18.09 10.94 20.68
C ALA A 32 16.84 11.82 20.91
N GLU A 33 17.02 12.95 21.60
CA GLU A 33 15.95 13.92 21.83
C GLU A 33 15.44 14.55 20.53
N VAL A 34 16.34 14.85 19.57
CA VAL A 34 15.96 15.41 18.27
C VAL A 34 15.20 14.38 17.45
N LEU A 35 15.64 13.13 17.45
CA LEU A 35 14.93 12.07 16.73
C LEU A 35 13.56 11.77 17.37
N ARG A 36 13.46 11.79 18.70
CA ARG A 36 12.19 11.62 19.42
C ARG A 36 11.22 12.76 19.10
N GLU A 37 11.68 14.00 19.16
CA GLU A 37 10.85 15.15 18.86
C GLU A 37 10.37 15.15 17.40
N ALA A 38 11.21 14.74 16.45
CA ALA A 38 10.79 14.54 15.07
C ALA A 38 9.62 13.56 14.97
N LYS A 39 9.69 12.42 15.69
CA LYS A 39 8.60 11.44 15.74
C LYS A 39 7.34 12.00 16.40
N VAL A 40 7.47 12.79 17.45
CA VAL A 40 6.34 13.48 18.13
C VAL A 40 5.66 14.48 17.19
N LEU A 41 6.45 15.20 16.38
CA LEU A 41 5.95 16.14 15.36
C LEU A 41 5.32 15.43 14.14
N GLY A 42 5.37 14.09 14.07
CA GLY A 42 4.74 13.31 13.01
C GLY A 42 5.63 13.00 11.81
N PHE A 43 6.94 13.30 11.85
CA PHE A 43 7.84 12.87 10.78
C PHE A 43 7.92 11.35 10.70
N SER A 44 7.64 10.79 9.52
CA SER A 44 7.84 9.37 9.24
C SER A 44 9.32 9.02 9.13
N ASP A 45 9.65 7.73 9.29
CA ASP A 45 11.02 7.24 9.07
C ASP A 45 11.48 7.55 7.63
N PHE A 46 10.55 7.53 6.66
CA PHE A 46 10.79 7.96 5.28
C PHE A 46 11.23 9.43 5.19
N GLN A 47 10.48 10.33 5.82
CA GLN A 47 10.80 11.78 5.78
C GLN A 47 12.12 12.07 6.47
N ILE A 48 12.37 11.47 7.64
CA ILE A 48 13.62 11.62 8.37
C ILE A 48 14.80 11.14 7.50
N GLY A 49 14.69 9.92 6.94
CA GLY A 49 15.72 9.38 6.05
C GLY A 49 15.99 10.29 4.85
N ARG A 50 14.95 10.83 4.23
CA ARG A 50 15.07 11.73 3.08
C ARG A 50 15.78 13.05 3.42
N PHE A 51 15.48 13.63 4.57
CA PHE A 51 16.06 14.93 4.96
C PHE A 51 17.50 14.78 5.43
N VAL A 52 17.81 13.75 6.17
CA VAL A 52 19.13 13.49 6.75
C VAL A 52 20.10 12.91 5.71
N LEU A 53 19.71 11.85 5.02
CA LEU A 53 20.57 11.15 4.08
C LEU A 53 20.59 11.80 2.69
N LYS A 54 19.74 12.80 2.46
CA LYS A 54 19.68 13.63 1.23
C LYS A 54 19.57 12.79 -0.06
N THR A 55 18.98 11.59 0.06
CA THR A 55 18.78 10.70 -1.08
C THR A 55 17.68 11.23 -2.01
N LYS A 56 17.85 10.97 -3.30
CA LYS A 56 16.84 11.25 -4.33
C LYS A 56 16.08 9.98 -4.74
N ASP A 57 16.43 8.84 -4.16
CA ASP A 57 15.75 7.58 -4.43
C ASP A 57 14.30 7.66 -3.98
N THR A 58 13.39 7.25 -4.82
CA THR A 58 11.95 7.20 -4.53
C THR A 58 11.57 5.92 -3.79
N ASN A 59 12.35 4.84 -3.97
CA ASN A 59 12.18 3.60 -3.24
C ASN A 59 13.06 3.56 -1.99
N MET A 60 12.74 4.39 -1.02
CA MET A 60 13.50 4.58 0.22
C MET A 60 13.32 3.46 1.25
N GLU A 61 13.13 2.21 0.84
CA GLU A 61 12.97 1.11 1.79
C GLU A 61 14.19 0.93 2.71
N LYS A 62 15.39 1.07 2.16
CA LYS A 62 16.64 0.98 2.93
C LYS A 62 16.77 2.10 3.96
N GLU A 63 16.44 3.31 3.57
CA GLU A 63 16.50 4.50 4.42
C GLU A 63 15.47 4.42 5.54
N VAL A 64 14.24 4.00 5.24
CA VAL A 64 13.20 3.76 6.25
C VAL A 64 13.68 2.73 7.27
N LEU A 65 14.25 1.61 6.82
CA LEU A 65 14.76 0.56 7.71
C LEU A 65 15.96 1.04 8.52
N ALA A 66 16.83 1.89 7.96
CA ALA A 66 17.98 2.46 8.67
C ALA A 66 17.50 3.42 9.80
N VAL A 67 16.54 4.31 9.51
CA VAL A 67 15.95 5.19 10.52
C VAL A 67 15.24 4.37 11.60
N ARG A 68 14.46 3.34 11.19
CA ARG A 68 13.80 2.42 12.11
C ARG A 68 14.82 1.71 13.04
N ALA A 69 15.93 1.22 12.49
CA ALA A 69 16.97 0.57 13.27
C ALA A 69 17.60 1.55 14.28
N GLN A 70 17.88 2.79 13.87
CA GLN A 70 18.45 3.80 14.74
C GLN A 70 17.47 4.19 15.88
N ARG A 71 16.18 4.42 15.59
CA ARG A 71 15.22 4.74 16.66
C ARG A 71 14.98 3.58 17.62
N LYS A 72 14.99 2.31 17.13
CA LYS A 72 14.91 1.12 18.00
C LYS A 72 16.14 1.02 18.91
N LYS A 73 17.34 1.27 18.38
CA LYS A 73 18.59 1.30 19.16
C LYS A 73 18.54 2.37 20.27
N LEU A 74 17.91 3.50 20.00
CA LEU A 74 17.74 4.60 20.96
C LEU A 74 16.48 4.45 21.85
N ASN A 75 15.79 3.32 21.79
CA ASN A 75 14.54 3.05 22.47
C ASN A 75 13.45 4.11 22.20
N ILE A 76 13.40 4.59 20.95
CA ILE A 76 12.34 5.50 20.49
C ILE A 76 11.28 4.64 19.79
N LEU A 77 10.33 4.16 20.56
CA LEU A 77 9.25 3.29 20.13
C LEU A 77 7.91 3.98 20.32
N PRO A 78 6.90 3.71 19.48
CA PRO A 78 5.58 4.27 19.67
C PRO A 78 4.89 3.60 20.88
N ALA A 79 4.17 4.40 21.63
CA ALA A 79 3.20 3.92 22.61
C ALA A 79 1.90 3.51 21.89
N VAL A 80 1.15 2.57 22.46
CA VAL A 80 -0.19 2.18 21.98
C VAL A 80 -1.22 2.63 23.00
N LYS A 81 -2.16 3.44 22.55
CA LYS A 81 -3.19 4.04 23.41
C LYS A 81 -4.57 3.66 22.90
N ARG A 82 -5.54 3.59 23.83
CA ARG A 82 -6.95 3.42 23.49
C ARG A 82 -7.57 4.75 23.07
N ILE A 83 -8.50 4.69 22.14
CA ILE A 83 -9.35 5.83 21.78
C ILE A 83 -10.58 5.76 22.68
N PRO A 84 -10.77 6.70 23.60
CA PRO A 84 -11.95 6.71 24.48
C PRO A 84 -13.17 7.15 23.67
N THR A 85 -14.29 6.42 23.84
CA THR A 85 -15.54 6.74 23.13
C THR A 85 -16.47 7.67 23.93
N VAL A 86 -16.20 7.88 25.20
CA VAL A 86 -17.02 8.71 26.12
C VAL A 86 -16.19 9.86 26.68
N ALA A 87 -15.40 10.52 25.83
CA ALA A 87 -14.53 11.65 26.17
C ALA A 87 -13.65 11.42 27.44
N SER A 88 -13.30 10.17 27.72
CA SER A 88 -12.57 9.74 28.93
C SER A 88 -13.30 9.98 30.27
N GLU A 89 -14.60 10.25 30.26
CA GLU A 89 -15.38 10.40 31.48
C GLU A 89 -15.50 9.09 32.26
N HIS A 90 -15.46 7.96 31.58
CA HIS A 90 -15.45 6.61 32.16
C HIS A 90 -14.35 5.75 31.54
N PRO A 91 -13.79 4.78 32.29
CA PRO A 91 -12.88 3.80 31.72
C PRO A 91 -13.55 3.04 30.59
N ASP A 92 -12.93 3.10 29.42
CA ASP A 92 -13.45 2.48 28.21
C ASP A 92 -12.54 1.31 27.82
N LEU A 93 -13.15 0.16 27.55
CA LEU A 93 -12.46 -1.07 27.14
C LEU A 93 -12.62 -1.31 25.62
N THR A 94 -12.75 -0.24 24.84
CA THR A 94 -12.84 -0.37 23.38
C THR A 94 -11.62 -1.10 22.81
N ASN A 95 -11.82 -1.72 21.67
CA ASN A 95 -10.75 -2.32 20.88
C ASN A 95 -10.02 -1.29 19.98
N TYR A 96 -10.40 -0.01 20.05
CA TYR A 96 -9.87 1.10 19.27
C TYR A 96 -8.52 1.55 19.80
N LEU A 97 -7.48 1.45 18.97
CA LEU A 97 -6.11 1.73 19.34
C LEU A 97 -5.50 2.73 18.34
N TYR A 98 -4.52 3.48 18.77
CA TYR A 98 -3.66 4.29 17.91
C TYR A 98 -2.23 4.29 18.45
N MET A 99 -1.27 4.55 17.58
CA MET A 99 0.14 4.66 17.97
C MET A 99 0.59 6.11 18.04
N THR A 100 1.35 6.45 19.07
CA THR A 100 1.86 7.80 19.29
C THR A 100 3.25 7.78 19.90
N TYR A 101 4.03 8.83 19.64
CA TYR A 101 5.33 9.08 20.29
C TYR A 101 5.24 10.19 21.36
N ALA A 102 4.05 10.81 21.51
CA ALA A 102 3.85 11.93 22.42
C ALA A 102 3.79 11.53 23.90
N VAL A 103 3.53 10.25 24.18
CA VAL A 103 3.42 9.67 25.53
C VAL A 103 4.12 8.32 25.57
N GLU A 104 4.33 7.80 26.77
CA GLU A 104 4.93 6.48 26.99
C GLU A 104 3.89 5.47 27.47
N GLY A 105 4.26 4.18 27.39
CA GLY A 105 3.48 3.05 27.88
C GLY A 105 2.35 2.60 26.96
N TYR A 106 1.76 1.48 27.32
CA TYR A 106 0.72 0.78 26.56
C TYR A 106 -0.56 0.66 27.39
N ASP A 107 -1.69 0.92 26.76
CA ASP A 107 -3.01 0.74 27.40
C ASP A 107 -3.56 -0.69 27.20
N ILE A 108 -2.80 -1.54 26.51
CA ILE A 108 -3.14 -2.94 26.29
C ILE A 108 -2.01 -3.87 26.74
N ASN A 109 -2.37 -5.10 27.02
CA ASN A 109 -1.42 -6.18 27.24
C ASN A 109 -1.26 -6.99 25.95
N TYR A 110 -0.02 -7.25 25.54
CA TYR A 110 0.28 -8.13 24.43
C TYR A 110 0.36 -9.58 24.91
N TYR A 111 -0.41 -10.46 24.28
CA TYR A 111 -0.42 -11.87 24.64
C TYR A 111 0.59 -12.63 23.78
N LYS A 112 1.75 -12.88 24.31
CA LYS A 112 2.87 -13.55 23.60
C LYS A 112 2.54 -14.96 23.09
N ASN A 113 1.47 -15.59 23.60
CA ASN A 113 1.10 -16.98 23.29
C ASN A 113 -0.22 -17.11 22.54
N GLU A 114 -0.88 -16.01 22.19
CA GLU A 114 -2.13 -16.07 21.42
C GLU A 114 -1.83 -16.11 19.92
N LYS A 115 -2.57 -16.96 19.23
CA LYS A 115 -2.51 -17.00 17.77
C LYS A 115 -3.28 -15.82 17.21
N SER A 116 -2.60 -14.84 16.65
CA SER A 116 -3.20 -13.67 16.03
C SER A 116 -2.88 -13.58 14.54
N VAL A 117 -3.73 -12.89 13.81
CA VAL A 117 -3.58 -12.56 12.38
C VAL A 117 -3.87 -11.08 12.20
N ILE A 118 -3.05 -10.39 11.44
CA ILE A 118 -3.29 -9.01 11.04
C ILE A 118 -3.98 -9.00 9.67
N VAL A 119 -5.02 -8.18 9.54
CA VAL A 119 -5.68 -7.86 8.27
C VAL A 119 -5.42 -6.39 7.97
N LEU A 120 -4.90 -6.09 6.79
CA LEU A 120 -4.71 -4.72 6.33
C LEU A 120 -5.95 -4.28 5.54
N GLY A 121 -6.57 -3.19 5.98
CA GLY A 121 -7.72 -2.60 5.31
C GLY A 121 -7.34 -1.73 4.11
N SER A 122 -8.33 -1.09 3.51
CA SER A 122 -8.16 -0.27 2.31
C SER A 122 -7.57 1.12 2.59
N GLY A 123 -7.56 1.54 3.85
CA GLY A 123 -7.20 2.92 4.18
C GLY A 123 -8.31 3.91 3.81
N ALA A 124 -7.97 5.19 3.80
CA ALA A 124 -8.91 6.24 3.48
C ALA A 124 -8.72 6.72 2.03
N TYR A 125 -9.42 6.11 1.09
CA TYR A 125 -9.56 6.70 -0.24
C TYR A 125 -10.48 7.92 -0.16
N ARG A 126 -11.73 7.70 0.21
CA ARG A 126 -12.76 8.68 0.57
C ARG A 126 -13.97 7.92 1.15
N ILE A 127 -14.76 8.61 1.95
CA ILE A 127 -15.97 8.04 2.54
C ILE A 127 -16.90 7.53 1.44
N GLY A 128 -17.42 6.31 1.61
CA GLY A 128 -18.36 5.67 0.69
C GLY A 128 -17.75 5.10 -0.59
N SER A 129 -16.41 5.09 -0.72
CA SER A 129 -15.73 4.42 -1.83
C SER A 129 -15.03 3.14 -1.39
N SER A 130 -14.83 2.22 -2.34
CA SER A 130 -14.07 0.98 -2.12
C SER A 130 -14.68 0.06 -1.03
N VAL A 131 -16.00 0.03 -0.96
CA VAL A 131 -16.77 -0.78 0.01
C VAL A 131 -16.56 -2.28 -0.20
N GLU A 132 -16.24 -2.70 -1.41
CA GLU A 132 -15.90 -4.07 -1.76
C GLU A 132 -14.65 -4.56 -1.01
N PHE A 133 -13.64 -3.73 -0.85
CA PHE A 133 -12.45 -4.08 -0.08
C PHE A 133 -12.75 -4.19 1.41
N ASP A 134 -13.63 -3.35 1.91
CA ASP A 134 -14.07 -3.42 3.30
C ASP A 134 -14.83 -4.72 3.58
N TRP A 135 -15.75 -5.09 2.68
CA TRP A 135 -16.47 -6.36 2.76
C TRP A 135 -15.52 -7.57 2.77
N CYS A 136 -14.50 -7.57 1.90
CA CYS A 136 -13.46 -8.59 1.89
C CYS A 136 -12.67 -8.63 3.22
N SER A 137 -12.34 -7.46 3.76
CA SER A 137 -11.64 -7.35 5.05
C SER A 137 -12.47 -7.89 6.20
N VAL A 138 -13.77 -7.56 6.27
CA VAL A 138 -14.72 -8.10 7.27
C VAL A 138 -14.81 -9.62 7.18
N ASN A 139 -14.90 -10.18 5.98
CA ASN A 139 -14.94 -11.64 5.81
C ASN A 139 -13.63 -12.30 6.24
N ALA A 140 -12.48 -11.71 5.95
CA ALA A 140 -11.19 -12.20 6.41
C ALA A 140 -11.10 -12.21 7.95
N ILE A 141 -11.51 -11.11 8.61
CA ILE A 141 -11.56 -10.99 10.07
C ILE A 141 -12.47 -12.07 10.66
N ASN A 142 -13.70 -12.19 10.17
CA ASN A 142 -14.67 -13.15 10.67
C ASN A 142 -14.19 -14.60 10.47
N THR A 143 -13.54 -14.89 9.36
CA THR A 143 -12.96 -16.21 9.10
C THR A 143 -11.81 -16.50 10.05
N ALA A 144 -10.91 -15.55 10.29
CA ALA A 144 -9.84 -15.71 11.26
C ALA A 144 -10.38 -16.01 12.65
N ARG A 145 -11.41 -15.28 13.11
CA ARG A 145 -12.07 -15.52 14.40
C ARG A 145 -12.72 -16.90 14.48
N LYS A 146 -13.44 -17.34 13.43
CA LYS A 146 -14.03 -18.69 13.34
C LYS A 146 -12.98 -19.80 13.44
N LEU A 147 -11.78 -19.55 12.96
CA LEU A 147 -10.64 -20.47 13.03
C LEU A 147 -9.87 -20.38 14.38
N GLY A 148 -10.35 -19.59 15.33
CA GLY A 148 -9.77 -19.45 16.67
C GLY A 148 -8.56 -18.53 16.73
N TYR A 149 -8.37 -17.65 15.74
CA TYR A 149 -7.34 -16.61 15.79
C TYR A 149 -7.89 -15.32 16.39
N LYS A 150 -7.04 -14.61 17.10
CA LYS A 150 -7.27 -13.20 17.43
C LYS A 150 -7.11 -12.37 16.16
N SER A 151 -8.11 -11.57 15.85
CA SER A 151 -8.13 -10.72 14.67
C SER A 151 -7.64 -9.31 15.03
N ILE A 152 -6.66 -8.85 14.26
CA ILE A 152 -6.11 -7.51 14.40
C ILE A 152 -6.32 -6.80 13.06
N MET A 153 -7.00 -5.66 13.08
CA MET A 153 -7.22 -4.83 11.91
C MET A 153 -6.33 -3.60 11.96
N ILE A 154 -5.73 -3.22 10.84
CA ILE A 154 -5.11 -1.91 10.66
C ILE A 154 -5.88 -1.19 9.56
N ASN A 155 -6.55 -0.11 9.91
CA ASN A 155 -7.29 0.72 8.97
C ASN A 155 -7.49 2.12 9.57
N TYR A 156 -7.54 3.15 8.74
CA TYR A 156 -7.75 4.53 9.19
C TYR A 156 -8.97 5.21 8.52
N ASN A 157 -9.84 4.42 7.89
CA ASN A 157 -11.16 4.89 7.46
C ASN A 157 -12.15 4.70 8.61
N PRO A 158 -12.68 5.78 9.23
CA PRO A 158 -13.59 5.65 10.37
C PRO A 158 -15.04 5.33 9.97
N GLU A 159 -15.37 5.42 8.68
CA GLU A 159 -16.74 5.31 8.15
C GLU A 159 -16.90 3.99 7.36
N THR A 160 -16.46 2.88 7.95
CA THR A 160 -16.58 1.59 7.29
C THR A 160 -16.76 0.45 8.28
N VAL A 161 -17.38 -0.66 7.85
CA VAL A 161 -17.79 -1.77 8.74
C VAL A 161 -16.59 -2.46 9.39
N SER A 162 -15.46 -2.60 8.69
CA SER A 162 -14.26 -3.24 9.28
C SER A 162 -13.68 -2.47 10.48
N THR A 163 -14.07 -1.21 10.65
CA THR A 163 -13.66 -0.37 11.77
C THR A 163 -14.72 -0.22 12.84
N ASP A 164 -15.82 -0.96 12.77
CA ASP A 164 -16.80 -1.01 13.85
C ASP A 164 -16.24 -1.73 15.09
N TYR A 165 -16.69 -1.32 16.25
CA TYR A 165 -16.13 -1.74 17.57
C TYR A 165 -16.20 -3.23 17.85
N ASP A 166 -17.09 -3.97 17.22
CA ASP A 166 -17.32 -5.40 17.44
C ASP A 166 -16.74 -6.29 16.33
N MET A 167 -16.14 -5.70 15.29
CA MET A 167 -15.68 -6.44 14.12
C MET A 167 -14.40 -7.24 14.39
N CYS A 168 -13.47 -6.73 15.17
CA CYS A 168 -12.20 -7.40 15.43
C CYS A 168 -11.80 -7.33 16.91
N ASP A 169 -10.83 -8.14 17.33
CA ASP A 169 -10.33 -8.12 18.70
C ASP A 169 -9.49 -6.86 18.99
N ARG A 170 -8.77 -6.34 17.98
CA ARG A 170 -7.98 -5.10 18.05
C ARG A 170 -8.06 -4.35 16.75
N LEU A 171 -8.30 -3.07 16.82
CA LEU A 171 -8.33 -2.16 15.70
C LEU A 171 -7.31 -1.05 15.90
N TYR A 172 -6.29 -1.02 15.07
CA TYR A 172 -5.36 0.10 14.99
C TYR A 172 -5.88 1.13 13.98
N PHE A 173 -6.38 2.25 14.47
CA PHE A 173 -6.63 3.44 13.68
C PHE A 173 -5.29 4.11 13.39
N ASP A 174 -4.63 3.64 12.35
CA ASP A 174 -3.32 4.15 11.98
C ASP A 174 -3.12 4.03 10.47
N GLU A 175 -2.17 4.76 9.94
CA GLU A 175 -1.86 4.72 8.52
C GLU A 175 -1.30 3.36 8.10
N LEU A 176 -1.62 2.96 6.88
CA LEU A 176 -1.11 1.74 6.25
C LEU A 176 0.26 1.99 5.61
N SER A 177 1.20 2.58 6.35
CA SER A 177 2.57 2.75 5.90
C SER A 177 3.43 1.55 6.28
N PHE A 178 4.54 1.37 5.54
CA PHE A 178 5.49 0.29 5.81
C PHE A 178 6.04 0.35 7.25
N GLU A 179 6.33 1.56 7.74
CA GLU A 179 6.80 1.82 9.08
C GLU A 179 5.78 1.37 10.14
N ARG A 180 4.53 1.85 10.03
CA ARG A 180 3.49 1.59 11.02
C ARG A 180 3.09 0.12 11.07
N VAL A 181 2.95 -0.50 9.90
CA VAL A 181 2.63 -1.93 9.83
C VAL A 181 3.74 -2.78 10.48
N LEU A 182 5.02 -2.46 10.26
CA LEU A 182 6.12 -3.14 10.96
C LEU A 182 6.12 -2.89 12.47
N ASP A 183 5.73 -1.69 12.92
CA ASP A 183 5.63 -1.41 14.36
C ASP A 183 4.53 -2.24 15.01
N VAL A 184 3.36 -2.37 14.38
CA VAL A 184 2.29 -3.26 14.88
C VAL A 184 2.72 -4.73 14.86
N ILE A 185 3.41 -5.18 13.80
CA ILE A 185 3.93 -6.56 13.72
C ILE A 185 4.92 -6.86 14.86
N ASP A 186 5.83 -5.93 15.15
CA ASP A 186 6.79 -6.10 16.26
C ASP A 186 6.08 -6.21 17.62
N LEU A 187 5.01 -5.46 17.83
CA LEU A 187 4.26 -5.44 19.07
C LEU A 187 3.36 -6.67 19.22
N GLU A 188 2.61 -7.03 18.19
CA GLU A 188 1.60 -8.08 18.21
C GLU A 188 2.14 -9.48 17.92
N SER A 189 3.30 -9.58 17.28
CA SER A 189 3.93 -10.85 16.86
C SER A 189 2.96 -11.83 16.20
N PRO A 190 2.23 -11.43 15.16
CA PRO A 190 1.17 -12.22 14.54
C PRO A 190 1.74 -13.46 13.85
N ARG A 191 0.88 -14.47 13.63
CA ARG A 191 1.20 -15.62 12.78
C ARG A 191 1.46 -15.19 11.33
N GLY A 192 0.83 -14.13 10.88
CA GLY A 192 0.99 -13.58 9.54
C GLY A 192 0.05 -12.43 9.27
N VAL A 193 0.19 -11.86 8.08
CA VAL A 193 -0.52 -10.66 7.62
C VAL A 193 -1.28 -10.97 6.33
N ILE A 194 -2.56 -10.62 6.29
CA ILE A 194 -3.40 -10.68 5.08
C ILE A 194 -3.36 -9.30 4.43
N VAL A 195 -2.86 -9.26 3.18
CA VAL A 195 -2.68 -8.02 2.42
C VAL A 195 -3.64 -7.90 1.22
N SER A 196 -4.22 -9.02 0.76
CA SER A 196 -4.94 -9.11 -0.51
C SER A 196 -6.40 -8.68 -0.45
N VAL A 197 -6.90 -8.22 0.70
CA VAL A 197 -8.29 -7.84 0.89
C VAL A 197 -8.53 -6.33 0.99
N GLY A 198 -7.47 -5.53 1.07
CA GLY A 198 -7.54 -4.08 1.25
C GLY A 198 -7.27 -3.26 -0.02
N GLY A 199 -7.18 -3.89 -1.18
CA GLY A 199 -6.85 -3.21 -2.44
C GLY A 199 -5.37 -2.86 -2.55
N GLN A 200 -5.08 -1.76 -3.23
CA GLN A 200 -3.73 -1.43 -3.67
C GLN A 200 -2.77 -1.03 -2.55
N ILE A 201 -3.24 -0.31 -1.53
CA ILE A 201 -2.36 0.16 -0.46
C ILE A 201 -1.67 -1.02 0.24
N PRO A 202 -2.38 -2.03 0.75
CA PRO A 202 -1.73 -3.20 1.32
C PRO A 202 -0.99 -4.07 0.29
N ASN A 203 -1.47 -4.18 -0.96
CA ASN A 203 -0.75 -4.91 -2.01
C ASN A 203 0.64 -4.31 -2.27
N ASN A 204 0.78 -2.99 -2.27
CA ASN A 204 2.07 -2.30 -2.41
C ASN A 204 3.03 -2.56 -1.25
N LEU A 205 2.53 -2.98 -0.09
CA LEU A 205 3.34 -3.36 1.06
C LEU A 205 3.81 -4.82 1.01
N ALA A 206 3.13 -5.69 0.24
CA ALA A 206 3.36 -7.14 0.26
C ALA A 206 4.83 -7.52 0.07
N MET A 207 5.48 -7.02 -0.98
CA MET A 207 6.89 -7.32 -1.26
C MET A 207 7.84 -6.70 -0.22
N LYS A 208 7.52 -5.50 0.30
CA LYS A 208 8.34 -4.85 1.34
C LYS A 208 8.31 -5.65 2.64
N LEU A 209 7.13 -6.09 3.06
CA LEU A 209 6.94 -6.94 4.24
C LEU A 209 7.62 -8.32 4.05
N HIS A 210 7.48 -8.91 2.87
CA HIS A 210 8.12 -10.18 2.55
C HIS A 210 9.65 -10.12 2.66
N ARG A 211 10.29 -9.04 2.19
CA ARG A 211 11.74 -8.83 2.34
C ARG A 211 12.19 -8.70 3.80
N GLN A 212 11.27 -8.34 4.69
CA GLN A 212 11.49 -8.33 6.14
C GLN A 212 11.11 -9.67 6.82
N SER A 213 10.93 -10.73 6.04
CA SER A 213 10.56 -12.07 6.53
C SER A 213 9.22 -12.11 7.28
N VAL A 214 8.33 -11.16 7.02
CA VAL A 214 6.97 -11.18 7.56
C VAL A 214 6.16 -12.26 6.82
N PRO A 215 5.53 -13.21 7.53
CA PRO A 215 4.66 -14.20 6.90
C PRO A 215 3.43 -13.54 6.28
N ILE A 216 3.29 -13.61 4.97
CA ILE A 216 2.10 -13.15 4.26
C ILE A 216 1.16 -14.34 4.06
N LEU A 217 -0.10 -14.17 4.45
CA LEU A 217 -1.15 -15.18 4.32
C LEU A 217 -1.97 -14.91 3.06
N GLY A 218 -2.32 -15.98 2.36
CA GLY A 218 -3.00 -15.91 1.07
C GLY A 218 -2.02 -15.95 -0.10
N THR A 219 -2.24 -15.13 -1.12
CA THR A 219 -1.40 -15.10 -2.33
C THR A 219 0.04 -14.71 -2.01
N SER A 220 1.00 -15.47 -2.56
CA SER A 220 2.43 -15.18 -2.38
C SER A 220 2.78 -13.76 -2.84
N PRO A 221 3.55 -12.98 -2.06
CA PRO A 221 3.97 -11.64 -2.45
C PRO A 221 4.68 -11.57 -3.80
N VAL A 222 5.45 -12.62 -4.14
CA VAL A 222 6.11 -12.73 -5.45
C VAL A 222 5.09 -12.86 -6.57
N ASN A 223 3.98 -13.56 -6.33
CA ASN A 223 2.92 -13.71 -7.33
C ASN A 223 2.04 -12.45 -7.39
N ILE A 224 1.82 -11.75 -6.27
CA ILE A 224 1.19 -10.43 -6.28
C ILE A 224 2.00 -9.47 -7.17
N ASP A 225 3.31 -9.37 -6.96
CA ASP A 225 4.19 -8.52 -7.78
C ASP A 225 4.20 -8.92 -9.25
N ARG A 226 4.15 -10.23 -9.56
CA ARG A 226 4.05 -10.70 -10.94
C ARG A 226 2.72 -10.33 -11.60
N ALA A 227 1.63 -10.39 -10.86
CA ALA A 227 0.30 -10.03 -11.38
C ALA A 227 0.13 -8.51 -11.54
N GLU A 228 0.63 -7.73 -10.58
CA GLU A 228 0.51 -6.27 -10.57
C GLU A 228 1.43 -5.59 -11.59
N ASN A 229 2.62 -6.14 -11.81
CA ASN A 229 3.56 -5.61 -12.80
C ASN A 229 3.22 -6.14 -14.19
N ARG A 230 2.69 -5.28 -15.04
CA ARG A 230 2.18 -5.64 -16.38
C ARG A 230 3.22 -6.33 -17.26
N GLY A 231 4.47 -5.86 -17.27
CA GLY A 231 5.55 -6.50 -18.01
C GLY A 231 5.86 -7.91 -17.51
N LYS A 232 5.92 -8.10 -16.19
CA LYS A 232 6.12 -9.43 -15.58
C LYS A 232 4.93 -10.35 -15.84
N PHE A 233 3.71 -9.80 -15.80
CA PHE A 233 2.49 -10.55 -16.07
C PHE A 233 2.46 -11.04 -17.52
N SER A 234 2.66 -10.14 -18.49
CA SER A 234 2.69 -10.51 -19.90
C SER A 234 3.81 -11.51 -20.24
N ALA A 235 5.02 -11.31 -19.69
CA ALA A 235 6.10 -12.27 -19.84
C ALA A 235 5.80 -13.65 -19.24
N MET A 236 5.00 -13.70 -18.18
CA MET A 236 4.51 -14.94 -17.58
C MET A 236 3.50 -15.63 -18.51
N LEU A 237 2.56 -14.90 -19.11
CA LEU A 237 1.60 -15.45 -20.06
C LEU A 237 2.29 -16.01 -21.30
N ASP A 238 3.27 -15.29 -21.86
CA ASP A 238 4.10 -15.78 -22.99
C ASP A 238 4.79 -17.10 -22.64
N LYS A 239 5.40 -17.18 -21.44
CA LYS A 239 6.05 -18.40 -20.98
C LYS A 239 5.09 -19.59 -20.81
N LEU A 240 3.84 -19.30 -20.45
CA LEU A 240 2.80 -20.31 -20.29
C LEU A 240 2.12 -20.67 -21.61
N GLY A 241 2.41 -19.97 -22.71
CA GLY A 241 1.77 -20.15 -24.01
C GLY A 241 0.30 -19.71 -24.00
N ILE A 242 -0.06 -18.77 -23.14
CA ILE A 242 -1.40 -18.18 -23.06
C ILE A 242 -1.47 -17.00 -24.00
N ASP A 243 -2.42 -17.01 -24.94
CA ASP A 243 -2.63 -15.92 -25.88
C ASP A 243 -2.95 -14.60 -25.16
N GLN A 244 -2.35 -13.56 -25.66
CA GLN A 244 -2.57 -12.17 -25.21
C GLN A 244 -2.37 -11.21 -26.36
N PRO A 245 -2.90 -9.97 -26.30
CA PRO A 245 -2.58 -8.95 -27.28
C PRO A 245 -1.06 -8.75 -27.35
N LYS A 246 -0.52 -8.54 -28.57
CA LYS A 246 0.90 -8.22 -28.70
C LYS A 246 1.26 -7.04 -27.82
N TRP A 247 2.40 -7.08 -27.18
CA TRP A 247 2.86 -6.09 -26.23
C TRP A 247 4.38 -5.88 -26.27
N SER A 248 4.82 -4.71 -25.83
CA SER A 248 6.24 -4.43 -25.63
C SER A 248 6.45 -3.48 -24.44
N ALA A 249 7.51 -3.72 -23.68
CA ALA A 249 8.00 -2.76 -22.70
C ALA A 249 8.94 -1.77 -23.41
N LEU A 250 8.56 -0.50 -23.43
CA LEU A 250 9.26 0.51 -24.20
C LEU A 250 10.47 1.06 -23.45
N THR A 251 11.62 1.00 -24.10
CA THR A 251 12.87 1.58 -23.61
C THR A 251 13.40 2.69 -24.52
N SER A 252 12.92 2.76 -25.77
CA SER A 252 13.31 3.77 -26.75
C SER A 252 12.19 4.06 -27.75
N MET A 253 12.28 5.19 -28.45
CA MET A 253 11.36 5.52 -29.56
C MET A 253 11.54 4.59 -30.76
N GLU A 254 12.70 3.99 -30.94
CA GLU A 254 12.92 2.99 -31.98
C GLU A 254 12.14 1.70 -31.69
N ASP A 255 12.03 1.31 -30.44
CA ASP A 255 11.21 0.15 -30.04
C ASP A 255 9.72 0.41 -30.28
N VAL A 256 9.28 1.66 -30.03
CA VAL A 256 7.91 2.09 -30.33
C VAL A 256 7.60 1.92 -31.83
N GLN A 257 8.46 2.45 -32.68
CA GLN A 257 8.24 2.40 -34.15
C GLN A 257 8.18 0.95 -34.64
N LYS A 258 9.12 0.11 -34.23
CA LYS A 258 9.12 -1.31 -34.58
C LYS A 258 7.83 -2.01 -34.16
N PHE A 259 7.34 -1.68 -32.98
CA PHE A 259 6.08 -2.27 -32.48
C PHE A 259 4.88 -1.83 -33.35
N ILE A 260 4.79 -0.53 -33.70
CA ILE A 260 3.73 -0.01 -34.56
C ILE A 260 3.80 -0.61 -35.97
N ASP A 261 4.99 -0.76 -36.52
CA ASP A 261 5.19 -1.39 -37.87
C ASP A 261 4.69 -2.84 -37.86
N GLU A 262 4.76 -3.52 -36.73
CA GLU A 262 4.32 -4.91 -36.57
C GLU A 262 2.80 -5.06 -36.34
N VAL A 263 2.21 -4.22 -35.49
CA VAL A 263 0.83 -4.41 -35.03
C VAL A 263 -0.19 -3.45 -35.61
N GLY A 264 0.27 -2.26 -36.10
CA GLY A 264 -0.60 -1.18 -36.56
C GLY A 264 -1.34 -0.49 -35.41
N TYR A 265 -2.24 0.42 -35.80
CA TYR A 265 -3.15 1.10 -34.86
C TYR A 265 -4.55 0.45 -34.83
N PRO A 266 -5.34 0.59 -33.74
CA PRO A 266 -5.03 1.33 -32.51
C PRO A 266 -4.15 0.54 -31.53
N VAL A 267 -3.40 1.28 -30.70
CA VAL A 267 -2.58 0.73 -29.62
C VAL A 267 -2.92 1.38 -28.29
N LEU A 268 -2.69 0.64 -27.20
CA LEU A 268 -2.91 1.10 -25.85
C LEU A 268 -1.57 1.35 -25.15
N VAL A 269 -1.36 2.59 -24.71
CA VAL A 269 -0.22 3.00 -23.89
C VAL A 269 -0.59 2.96 -22.42
N ARG A 270 0.23 2.32 -21.60
CA ARG A 270 0.00 2.12 -20.16
C ARG A 270 1.29 2.28 -19.36
N PRO A 271 1.29 3.07 -18.25
CA PRO A 271 2.35 2.94 -17.26
C PRO A 271 2.33 1.54 -16.65
N SER A 272 3.50 0.99 -16.31
CA SER A 272 3.58 -0.38 -15.76
C SER A 272 2.92 -0.53 -14.38
N TYR A 273 2.82 0.55 -13.62
CA TYR A 273 2.35 0.55 -12.23
C TYR A 273 1.44 1.75 -11.98
N VAL A 274 0.21 1.71 -12.48
CA VAL A 274 -0.79 2.75 -12.20
C VAL A 274 -2.18 2.13 -12.09
N LEU A 275 -2.89 2.56 -11.06
CA LEU A 275 -4.29 2.23 -10.81
C LEU A 275 -5.26 3.16 -11.53
N SER A 276 -6.46 2.66 -11.73
CA SER A 276 -7.63 3.45 -12.16
C SER A 276 -7.47 4.11 -13.52
N GLY A 277 -6.70 3.53 -14.44
CA GLY A 277 -6.59 4.04 -15.81
C GLY A 277 -5.88 5.39 -15.95
N ALA A 278 -5.28 5.93 -14.88
CA ALA A 278 -4.54 7.18 -14.97
C ALA A 278 -3.38 7.06 -15.97
N ALA A 279 -3.30 7.99 -16.91
CA ALA A 279 -2.34 7.99 -18.02
C ALA A 279 -2.40 6.74 -18.93
N MET A 280 -3.51 5.99 -18.92
CA MET A 280 -3.80 4.97 -19.93
C MET A 280 -4.55 5.62 -21.08
N ASN A 281 -4.08 5.43 -22.32
CA ASN A 281 -4.72 6.02 -23.47
C ASN A 281 -4.64 5.09 -24.69
N VAL A 282 -5.73 5.05 -25.43
CA VAL A 282 -5.76 4.44 -26.76
C VAL A 282 -5.27 5.46 -27.77
N CYS A 283 -4.29 5.07 -28.58
CA CYS A 283 -3.69 5.92 -29.60
C CYS A 283 -4.08 5.38 -30.98
N HIS A 284 -4.53 6.28 -31.84
CA HIS A 284 -4.98 5.97 -33.19
C HIS A 284 -3.97 6.41 -34.27
N ASP A 285 -2.98 7.21 -33.89
CA ASP A 285 -1.94 7.73 -34.74
C ASP A 285 -0.65 8.06 -34.00
N ASP A 286 0.40 8.44 -34.74
CA ASP A 286 1.72 8.76 -34.18
C ASP A 286 1.72 10.01 -33.28
N ASP A 287 0.88 11.00 -33.58
CA ASP A 287 0.82 12.25 -32.81
C ASP A 287 0.20 12.03 -31.43
N GLU A 288 -0.88 11.24 -31.37
CA GLU A 288 -1.48 10.80 -30.11
C GLU A 288 -0.48 9.96 -29.31
N LEU A 289 0.17 9.02 -29.96
CA LEU A 289 1.14 8.13 -29.34
C LEU A 289 2.29 8.90 -28.68
N ARG A 290 2.91 9.84 -29.35
CA ARG A 290 4.00 10.67 -28.81
C ARG A 290 3.54 11.45 -27.57
N ARG A 291 2.42 12.14 -27.67
CA ARG A 291 1.84 12.92 -26.57
C ARG A 291 1.58 12.08 -25.33
N PHE A 292 1.02 10.88 -25.50
CA PHE A 292 0.68 10.01 -24.38
C PHE A 292 1.89 9.27 -23.81
N LEU A 293 2.92 8.97 -24.60
CA LEU A 293 4.18 8.43 -24.11
C LEU A 293 4.90 9.41 -23.17
N GLU A 294 4.92 10.71 -23.54
CA GLU A 294 5.48 11.74 -22.67
C GLU A 294 4.75 11.80 -21.34
N ALA A 295 3.42 11.86 -21.35
CA ALA A 295 2.60 11.88 -20.15
C ALA A 295 2.78 10.61 -19.30
N ALA A 296 2.83 9.43 -19.90
CA ALA A 296 3.01 8.17 -19.20
C ALA A 296 4.40 8.04 -18.55
N SER A 297 5.43 8.57 -19.20
CA SER A 297 6.81 8.60 -18.69
C SER A 297 6.96 9.52 -17.47
N GLU A 298 6.21 10.61 -17.41
CA GLU A 298 6.20 11.50 -16.24
C GLU A 298 5.58 10.83 -15.00
N VAL A 299 4.55 10.02 -15.19
CA VAL A 299 3.84 9.32 -14.12
C VAL A 299 4.61 8.10 -13.64
N SER A 300 5.32 7.39 -14.52
CA SER A 300 6.00 6.12 -14.23
C SER A 300 7.51 6.23 -14.39
N LYS A 301 8.15 7.01 -13.51
CA LYS A 301 9.61 7.24 -13.56
C LYS A 301 10.46 6.02 -13.19
N GLU A 302 9.92 5.06 -12.48
CA GLU A 302 10.64 3.88 -11.98
C GLU A 302 10.42 2.62 -12.82
N TYR A 303 9.39 2.61 -13.66
CA TYR A 303 8.99 1.43 -14.42
C TYR A 303 8.80 1.78 -15.89
N PRO A 304 9.14 0.87 -16.81
CA PRO A 304 8.96 1.10 -18.24
C PRO A 304 7.47 1.30 -18.57
N VAL A 305 7.20 2.12 -19.57
CA VAL A 305 5.87 2.22 -20.16
C VAL A 305 5.62 0.97 -21.03
N VAL A 306 4.44 0.41 -20.95
CA VAL A 306 4.02 -0.74 -21.76
C VAL A 306 3.09 -0.26 -22.86
N ILE A 307 3.37 -0.67 -24.09
CA ILE A 307 2.46 -0.55 -25.22
C ILE A 307 1.87 -1.91 -25.55
N SER A 308 0.61 -1.96 -25.92
CA SER A 308 -0.03 -3.19 -26.39
C SER A 308 -1.02 -2.90 -27.53
N GLN A 309 -1.24 -3.91 -28.35
CA GLN A 309 -2.33 -3.89 -29.31
C GLN A 309 -3.66 -3.66 -28.58
N PHE A 310 -4.47 -2.75 -29.12
CA PHE A 310 -5.82 -2.53 -28.59
C PHE A 310 -6.81 -3.41 -29.34
N MET A 311 -7.57 -4.21 -28.58
CA MET A 311 -8.57 -5.10 -29.15
C MET A 311 -9.93 -4.39 -29.17
N THR A 312 -10.61 -4.47 -30.29
CA THR A 312 -11.98 -3.96 -30.49
C THR A 312 -12.95 -5.12 -30.63
N GLU A 313 -14.24 -4.86 -30.37
CA GLU A 313 -15.33 -5.84 -30.52
C GLU A 313 -15.12 -7.12 -29.72
N THR A 314 -14.73 -6.97 -28.44
CA THR A 314 -14.50 -8.07 -27.51
C THR A 314 -15.50 -8.05 -26.36
N ASN A 315 -15.83 -9.24 -25.83
CA ASN A 315 -16.54 -9.39 -24.58
C ASN A 315 -15.56 -9.45 -23.41
N GLU A 316 -15.95 -8.90 -22.27
CA GLU A 316 -15.17 -8.96 -21.03
C GLU A 316 -15.73 -10.06 -20.14
N ILE A 317 -14.89 -11.06 -19.86
CA ILE A 317 -15.22 -12.22 -19.01
C ILE A 317 -14.20 -12.26 -17.89
N GLU A 318 -14.67 -12.33 -16.66
CA GLU A 318 -13.85 -12.45 -15.46
C GLU A 318 -13.88 -13.88 -14.94
N PHE A 319 -12.74 -14.30 -14.41
CA PHE A 319 -12.58 -15.53 -13.67
C PHE A 319 -12.00 -15.22 -12.30
N ASP A 320 -12.82 -15.35 -11.26
CA ASP A 320 -12.40 -15.22 -9.88
C ASP A 320 -12.19 -16.59 -9.26
N GLY A 321 -11.04 -16.83 -8.67
CA GLY A 321 -10.73 -18.14 -8.15
C GLY A 321 -9.82 -18.14 -6.93
N VAL A 322 -10.01 -19.17 -6.10
CA VAL A 322 -9.12 -19.50 -4.99
C VAL A 322 -8.40 -20.80 -5.33
N ALA A 323 -7.08 -20.76 -5.24
CA ALA A 323 -6.25 -21.93 -5.51
C ALA A 323 -5.39 -22.30 -4.28
N GLN A 324 -5.15 -23.57 -4.10
CA GLN A 324 -4.23 -24.12 -3.10
C GLN A 324 -3.32 -25.15 -3.75
N ASN A 325 -2.00 -24.96 -3.59
CA ASN A 325 -0.99 -25.88 -4.16
C ASN A 325 -1.12 -26.12 -5.67
N GLY A 326 -1.58 -25.11 -6.41
CA GLY A 326 -1.76 -25.20 -7.87
C GLY A 326 -3.11 -25.79 -8.33
N GLU A 327 -3.98 -26.18 -7.40
CA GLU A 327 -5.33 -26.66 -7.69
C GLU A 327 -6.38 -25.59 -7.36
N ILE A 328 -7.35 -25.41 -8.24
CA ILE A 328 -8.48 -24.47 -8.01
C ILE A 328 -9.44 -25.14 -7.03
N VAL A 329 -9.67 -24.46 -5.90
CA VAL A 329 -10.54 -24.94 -4.81
C VAL A 329 -11.98 -24.44 -5.02
N GLU A 330 -12.11 -23.17 -5.42
CA GLU A 330 -13.39 -22.52 -5.66
C GLU A 330 -13.23 -21.48 -6.75
N TYR A 331 -14.24 -21.24 -7.58
CA TYR A 331 -14.19 -20.23 -8.63
C TYR A 331 -15.58 -19.75 -9.03
N GLY A 332 -15.61 -18.54 -9.61
CA GLY A 332 -16.76 -17.96 -10.31
C GLY A 332 -16.35 -17.42 -11.67
N ILE A 333 -17.22 -17.51 -12.64
CA ILE A 333 -17.05 -16.90 -13.95
C ILE A 333 -18.19 -15.92 -14.17
N SER A 334 -17.86 -14.68 -14.52
CA SER A 334 -18.83 -13.65 -14.81
C SER A 334 -18.55 -12.97 -16.15
N GLU A 335 -19.59 -12.57 -16.85
CA GLU A 335 -19.53 -11.74 -18.05
C GLU A 335 -20.04 -10.34 -17.70
N HIS A 336 -19.32 -9.32 -18.11
CA HIS A 336 -19.73 -7.93 -17.90
C HIS A 336 -20.98 -7.62 -18.74
N VAL A 337 -21.92 -6.90 -18.14
CA VAL A 337 -23.12 -6.42 -18.83
C VAL A 337 -22.79 -5.25 -19.74
N GLU A 338 -21.80 -4.44 -19.33
CA GLU A 338 -21.29 -3.31 -20.09
C GLU A 338 -20.33 -3.77 -21.19
N TYR A 339 -20.09 -2.88 -22.16
CA TYR A 339 -19.06 -3.11 -23.16
C TYR A 339 -17.67 -3.10 -22.53
N ALA A 340 -16.76 -3.91 -23.06
CA ALA A 340 -15.39 -4.02 -22.59
C ALA A 340 -14.72 -2.65 -22.39
N GLY A 341 -14.10 -2.47 -21.21
CA GLY A 341 -13.45 -1.22 -20.81
C GLY A 341 -14.37 -0.16 -20.18
N VAL A 342 -15.64 -0.47 -19.98
CA VAL A 342 -16.61 0.36 -19.22
C VAL A 342 -16.80 -0.26 -17.83
N HIS A 343 -16.53 0.54 -16.81
CA HIS A 343 -16.69 0.11 -15.41
C HIS A 343 -17.71 0.94 -14.67
#